data_1713975ae8b366ae0bea47417468113b
#
_entry.id   1713975ae8b366ae0bea47417468113b
#
_cell.length_a   1.000
_cell.length_b   1.000
_cell.length_c   1.000
_cell.angle_alpha   90.00
_cell.angle_beta   90.00
_cell.angle_gamma   90.00
#
_symmetry.space_group_name_H-M   'P 1'
#
loop_
_entity.id
_entity.type
_entity.pdbx_description
1 polymer ?
#
loop_
_entity_poly.entity_id
_entity_poly.type
_entity_poly.pdbx_seq_one_letter_code
_entity_poly.pdbx_strand_id
1 'polypeptide(L)'
;MVRKIIISSEADRNFTKITEFLEANWTLKEIRKFNNQFDSKLIIIKHFPYSSPVVLHNKNIRKCVINKQISMYYLIKAEEIIVLTLFDTRMSSPKLMV
;
A
#
# COMPACT_ATOMS: atom_id res chain seq x y z
N MET A 1 5.43 9.39 -19.32
CA MET A 1 4.02 8.99 -19.29
C MET A 1 3.64 8.52 -17.88
N VAL A 2 2.48 8.98 -17.42
CA VAL A 2 2.01 8.61 -16.09
C VAL A 2 1.13 7.37 -16.19
N ARG A 3 1.43 6.35 -15.36
CA ARG A 3 0.66 5.12 -15.37
C ARG A 3 -0.61 5.24 -14.55
N LYS A 4 -1.59 4.43 -14.91
CA LYS A 4 -2.87 4.37 -14.19
C LYS A 4 -2.70 3.51 -12.93
N ILE A 5 -3.27 3.98 -11.82
CA ILE A 5 -3.26 3.21 -10.57
C ILE A 5 -4.48 2.31 -10.51
N ILE A 6 -4.25 1.03 -10.25
CA ILE A 6 -5.31 0.04 -10.05
C ILE A 6 -5.16 -0.50 -8.62
N ILE A 7 -6.24 -0.48 -7.86
CA ILE A 7 -6.25 -1.06 -6.52
C ILE A 7 -6.89 -2.44 -6.62
N SER A 8 -6.13 -3.48 -6.26
CA SER A 8 -6.65 -4.84 -6.33
C SER A 8 -7.76 -5.06 -5.28
N SER A 9 -8.56 -6.10 -5.49
CA SER A 9 -9.59 -6.46 -4.51
C SER A 9 -9.00 -6.73 -3.14
N GLU A 10 -7.86 -7.41 -3.11
CA GLU A 10 -7.19 -7.69 -1.84
C GLU A 10 -6.73 -6.41 -1.15
N ALA A 11 -6.11 -5.50 -1.89
CA ALA A 11 -5.65 -4.24 -1.32
C ALA A 11 -6.82 -3.41 -0.80
N ASP A 12 -7.94 -3.43 -1.51
CA ASP A 12 -9.13 -2.73 -1.08
C ASP A 12 -9.66 -3.30 0.24
N ARG A 13 -9.70 -4.63 0.35
CA ARG A 13 -10.11 -5.29 1.60
C ARG A 13 -9.15 -4.97 2.74
N ASN A 14 -7.85 -4.97 2.45
CA ASN A 14 -6.84 -4.61 3.46
C ASN A 14 -7.06 -3.19 3.96
N PHE A 15 -7.31 -2.27 3.04
CA PHE A 15 -7.54 -0.87 3.39
C PHE A 15 -8.73 -0.74 4.34
N THR A 16 -9.82 -1.43 4.02
CA THR A 16 -11.01 -1.42 4.85
C THR A 16 -10.71 -1.96 6.25
N LYS A 17 -9.99 -3.08 6.32
CA LYS A 17 -9.63 -3.68 7.62
C LYS A 17 -8.75 -2.76 8.44
N ILE A 18 -7.80 -2.09 7.80
CA ILE A 18 -6.92 -1.14 8.50
C ILE A 18 -7.75 0.02 9.05
N THR A 19 -8.67 0.55 8.24
CA THR A 19 -9.53 1.64 8.66
C THR A 19 -10.39 1.23 9.86
N GLU A 20 -10.98 0.02 9.80
CA GLU A 20 -11.79 -0.51 10.90
C GLU A 20 -10.96 -0.68 12.17
N PHE A 21 -9.72 -1.17 12.03
CA PHE A 21 -8.81 -1.32 13.15
C PHE A 21 -8.52 0.03 13.81
N LEU A 22 -8.27 1.05 12.99
CA LEU A 22 -8.01 2.39 13.50
C LEU A 22 -9.24 2.98 14.18
N GLU A 23 -10.44 2.74 13.64
CA GLU A 23 -11.67 3.20 14.26
C GLU A 23 -11.88 2.57 15.63
N ALA A 24 -11.54 1.30 15.78
CA ALA A 24 -11.75 0.58 17.02
C ALA A 24 -10.73 0.92 18.10
N ASN A 25 -9.51 1.31 17.70
CA ASN A 25 -8.38 1.44 18.63
C ASN A 25 -7.78 2.84 18.72
N TRP A 26 -8.13 3.73 17.79
CA TRP A 26 -7.49 5.04 17.67
C TRP A 26 -8.54 6.12 17.40
N THR A 27 -8.08 7.35 17.29
CA THR A 27 -8.98 8.49 17.08
C THR A 27 -9.18 8.77 15.59
N LEU A 28 -10.17 9.61 15.29
CA LEU A 28 -10.43 10.07 13.94
C LEU A 28 -9.19 10.74 13.32
N LYS A 29 -8.39 11.39 14.16
CA LYS A 29 -7.16 12.02 13.71
C LYS A 29 -6.21 11.01 13.08
N GLU A 30 -6.10 9.81 13.67
CA GLU A 30 -5.23 8.78 13.15
C GLU A 30 -5.73 8.23 11.82
N ILE A 31 -7.04 8.13 11.66
CA ILE A 31 -7.64 7.67 10.40
C ILE A 31 -7.34 8.66 9.29
N ARG A 32 -7.52 9.96 9.57
CA ARG A 32 -7.22 11.00 8.59
C ARG A 32 -5.75 11.03 8.21
N LYS A 33 -4.89 10.84 9.20
CA LYS A 33 -3.45 10.79 8.97
C LYS A 33 -3.09 9.65 8.03
N PHE A 34 -3.64 8.46 8.28
CA PHE A 34 -3.40 7.30 7.42
C PHE A 34 -3.90 7.56 6.00
N ASN A 35 -5.11 8.08 5.84
CA ASN A 35 -5.66 8.37 4.52
C ASN A 35 -4.77 9.34 3.75
N ASN A 36 -4.28 10.39 4.40
CA ASN A 36 -3.41 11.36 3.77
C ASN A 36 -2.08 10.75 3.37
N GLN A 37 -1.52 9.90 4.22
CA GLN A 37 -0.26 9.22 3.93
C GLN A 37 -0.42 8.27 2.74
N PHE A 38 -1.52 7.54 2.71
CA PHE A 38 -1.79 6.61 1.62
C PHE A 38 -1.92 7.35 0.29
N ASP A 39 -2.72 8.42 0.28
CA ASP A 39 -2.92 9.22 -0.94
C ASP A 39 -1.60 9.82 -1.43
N SER A 40 -0.79 10.33 -0.52
CA SER A 40 0.51 10.90 -0.88
C SER A 40 1.43 9.88 -1.52
N LYS A 41 1.45 8.66 -0.96
CA LYS A 41 2.30 7.61 -1.50
C LYS A 41 1.80 7.11 -2.85
N LEU A 42 0.48 7.07 -3.05
CA LEU A 42 -0.07 6.72 -4.36
C LEU A 42 0.40 7.71 -5.44
N ILE A 43 0.41 8.99 -5.11
CA ILE A 43 0.89 10.01 -6.04
C ILE A 43 2.37 9.78 -6.36
N ILE A 44 3.16 9.47 -5.34
CA ILE A 44 4.59 9.23 -5.54
C ILE A 44 4.83 8.03 -6.46
N ILE A 45 4.18 6.90 -6.21
CA ILE A 45 4.42 5.72 -7.04
C ILE A 45 3.85 5.90 -8.45
N LYS A 46 2.82 6.71 -8.59
CA LYS A 46 2.24 7.00 -9.91
C LYS A 46 3.25 7.72 -10.79
N HIS A 47 3.97 8.67 -10.23
CA HIS A 47 4.93 9.49 -11.00
C HIS A 47 6.34 8.92 -10.97
N PHE A 48 6.71 8.22 -9.89
CA PHE A 48 8.05 7.68 -9.70
C PHE A 48 7.99 6.22 -9.25
N PRO A 49 7.47 5.32 -10.12
CA PRO A 49 7.20 3.94 -9.70
C PRO A 49 8.45 3.16 -9.32
N TYR A 50 9.61 3.56 -9.82
CA TYR A 50 10.86 2.85 -9.55
C TYR A 50 11.60 3.38 -8.32
N SER A 51 10.99 4.31 -7.57
CA SER A 51 11.65 4.88 -6.39
C SER A 51 11.64 3.96 -5.17
N SER A 52 10.74 2.98 -5.13
CA SER A 52 10.67 2.02 -4.03
C SER A 52 11.47 0.77 -4.35
N PRO A 53 12.02 0.08 -3.33
CA PRO A 53 12.85 -1.10 -3.58
C PRO A 53 12.06 -2.29 -4.11
N VAL A 54 12.73 -3.11 -4.91
CA VAL A 54 12.17 -4.33 -5.45
C VAL A 54 12.13 -5.40 -4.36
N VAL A 55 11.00 -6.10 -4.27
CA VAL A 55 10.83 -7.20 -3.32
C VAL A 55 11.01 -8.55 -4.03
N LEU A 56 10.42 -8.67 -5.22
CA LEU A 56 10.56 -9.87 -6.03
C LEU A 56 11.10 -9.46 -7.40
N HIS A 57 12.36 -9.76 -7.64
CA HIS A 57 13.06 -9.30 -8.86
C HIS A 57 12.36 -9.71 -10.15
N ASN A 58 12.00 -10.99 -10.24
CA ASN A 58 11.45 -11.52 -11.48
C ASN A 58 10.02 -11.09 -11.74
N LYS A 59 9.34 -10.51 -10.76
CA LYS A 59 7.95 -10.08 -10.91
C LYS A 59 7.80 -8.57 -10.81
N ASN A 60 8.91 -7.87 -10.65
CA ASN A 60 8.92 -6.42 -10.57
C ASN A 60 7.97 -5.86 -9.50
N ILE A 61 7.87 -6.56 -8.38
CA ILE A 61 7.06 -6.14 -7.25
C ILE A 61 7.91 -5.28 -6.33
N ARG A 62 7.35 -4.15 -5.92
CA ARG A 62 8.05 -3.19 -5.08
C ARG A 62 7.28 -2.93 -3.79
N LYS A 63 8.02 -2.55 -2.76
CA LYS A 63 7.46 -2.26 -1.44
C LYS A 63 7.57 -0.77 -1.17
N CYS A 64 6.45 -0.11 -0.93
CA CYS A 64 6.41 1.29 -0.56
C CYS A 64 5.96 1.40 0.89
N VAL A 65 6.82 1.95 1.74
CA VAL A 65 6.49 2.17 3.16
C VAL A 65 5.59 3.39 3.27
N ILE A 66 4.38 3.20 3.80
CA ILE A 66 3.44 4.30 4.00
C ILE A 66 3.74 5.00 5.32
N ASN A 67 3.94 4.21 6.36
CA ASN A 67 4.39 4.71 7.66
C ASN A 67 5.08 3.56 8.41
N LYS A 68 5.37 3.74 9.69
CA LYS A 68 6.12 2.72 10.45
C LYS A 68 5.44 1.36 10.49
N GLN A 69 4.12 1.33 10.45
CA GLN A 69 3.37 0.08 10.59
C GLN A 69 2.84 -0.47 9.29
N ILE A 70 2.65 0.38 8.28
CA ILE A 70 1.92 -0.01 7.07
C ILE A 70 2.79 0.13 5.84
N SER A 71 2.82 -0.94 5.04
CA SER A 71 3.52 -0.96 3.76
C SER A 71 2.54 -1.37 2.68
N MET A 72 2.78 -0.92 1.45
CA MET A 72 2.01 -1.39 0.31
C MET A 72 2.96 -2.02 -0.71
N TYR A 73 2.45 -3.07 -1.36
CA TYR A 73 3.20 -3.78 -2.38
C TYR A 73 2.51 -3.56 -3.71
N TYR A 74 3.28 -3.22 -4.73
CA TYR A 74 2.71 -2.92 -6.03
C TYR A 74 3.53 -3.53 -7.15
N LEU A 75 2.83 -3.78 -8.27
CA LEU A 75 3.41 -4.35 -9.48
C LEU A 75 3.36 -3.30 -10.58
N ILE A 76 4.49 -3.10 -11.24
CA ILE A 76 4.59 -2.12 -12.34
C ILE A 76 4.36 -2.84 -13.66
N LYS A 77 3.41 -2.36 -14.43
CA LYS A 77 3.17 -2.81 -15.80
C LYS A 77 3.38 -1.65 -16.76
N ALA A 78 3.32 -1.93 -18.05
CA ALA A 78 3.59 -0.92 -19.08
C ALA A 78 2.74 0.34 -18.89
N GLU A 79 1.44 0.17 -18.63
CA GLU A 79 0.52 1.31 -18.55
C GLU A 79 -0.18 1.42 -17.21
N GLU A 80 0.10 0.51 -16.29
CA GLU A 80 -0.59 0.45 -15.00
C GLU A 80 0.37 0.17 -13.87
N ILE A 81 -0.04 0.60 -12.68
CA ILE A 81 0.57 0.17 -11.45
C ILE A 81 -0.54 -0.48 -10.63
N ILE A 82 -0.36 -1.73 -10.26
CA ILE A 82 -1.36 -2.47 -9.51
C ILE A 82 -0.93 -2.56 -8.06
N VAL A 83 -1.70 -1.95 -7.17
CA VAL A 83 -1.47 -2.09 -5.73
C VAL A 83 -2.02 -3.45 -5.34
N LEU A 84 -1.14 -4.38 -5.00
CA LEU A 84 -1.49 -5.77 -4.77
C LEU A 84 -2.05 -6.00 -3.37
N THR A 85 -1.43 -5.40 -2.37
CA THR A 85 -1.79 -5.65 -0.98
C THR A 85 -1.22 -4.57 -0.08
N LEU A 86 -1.86 -4.40 1.07
CA LEU A 86 -1.37 -3.56 2.16
C LEU A 86 -1.12 -4.45 3.35
N PHE A 87 -0.06 -4.17 4.07
CA PHE A 87 0.31 -4.94 5.25
C PHE A 87 0.49 -4.01 6.45
N ASP A 88 -0.22 -4.29 7.54
CA ASP A 88 -0.10 -3.53 8.78
C ASP A 88 0.44 -4.48 9.85
N THR A 89 1.62 -4.17 10.39
CA THR A 89 2.30 -5.03 11.36
C THR A 89 1.53 -5.19 12.66
N ARG A 90 0.61 -4.26 12.95
CA ARG A 90 -0.18 -4.31 14.18
C ARG A 90 -1.32 -5.31 14.12
N MET A 91 -1.78 -5.62 12.90
CA MET A 91 -2.97 -6.42 12.69
C MET A 91 -2.70 -7.83 12.24
N SER A 92 -1.66 -8.00 11.46
CA SER A 92 -1.50 -9.18 10.64
C SER A 92 -0.50 -10.16 11.18
N SER A 93 -0.71 -11.41 10.83
CA SER A 93 0.30 -12.40 11.03
C SER A 93 1.32 -12.28 9.89
N PRO A 94 2.54 -12.77 10.09
CA PRO A 94 3.58 -12.70 9.08
C PRO A 94 3.35 -13.60 7.86
N LYS A 95 2.25 -14.32 7.80
CA LYS A 95 1.96 -15.20 6.68
C LYS A 95 1.96 -14.51 5.34
N LEU A 96 1.64 -13.24 5.35
CA LEU A 96 1.62 -12.46 4.13
C LEU A 96 2.95 -12.47 3.41
N MET A 97 4.02 -12.62 4.13
CA MET A 97 5.36 -12.47 3.59
C MET A 97 5.96 -13.78 3.04
N VAL A 98 5.19 -14.78 2.98
CA VAL A 98 5.64 -16.07 2.46
C VAL A 98 5.92 -16.00 0.98
#